data_40eb4b02e2d6984ce7183fec531652a9
#
_entry.id   40eb4b02e2d6984ce7183fec531652a9
#
_cell.length_a   1.000
_cell.length_b   1.000
_cell.length_c   1.000
_cell.angle_alpha   90.00
_cell.angle_beta   90.00
_cell.angle_gamma   90.00
#
_symmetry.space_group_name_H-M   'P 1'
#
loop_
_entity.id
_entity.type
_entity.pdbx_description
1 polymer ?
#
loop_
_entity_poly.entity_id
_entity_poly.type
_entity_poly.pdbx_seq_one_letter_code
_entity_poly.pdbx_strand_id
1 'polypeptide(L)'
;VDVHILGWIGLAAIILTLIVIDIVGHVRIPHEPTMKEAAVWSVAYIGMALAFGGIVWFVWGGGFAQEYLAGYITEKALSIDNLFVFVIMMSSFKVPRKYQQEVLLAGIVIALVLRLIFILAGAALIENFSWVFYFFGAWLLWTAFSQAREGVQEPDDDDEEYRPSGFVKLVARVIPMTDGFVGGKVIHRHAGRTMITPMMLCIIAIGTADVMFAVDSIPAIYSLTSEPFLVFSANAFSLLGLRQLYFLIDGLLDRLVYLHYGLAVILGFIGFKLIVHALHTNEVPFINGGQEWHAIPEASIGVSLSVIISTVLVTVIASVLKSRADARRLEAAS
;
A
#
# COMPACT_ATOMS: atom_id res chain seq x y z
N VAL A 1 -17.52 13.98 -8.12
CA VAL A 1 -17.84 13.30 -9.42
C VAL A 1 -19.10 12.49 -9.23
N ASP A 2 -20.14 12.83 -9.96
CA ASP A 2 -21.33 11.98 -9.98
C ASP A 2 -21.03 10.73 -10.84
N VAL A 3 -20.35 9.75 -10.21
CA VAL A 3 -20.00 8.51 -10.90
C VAL A 3 -21.24 7.63 -10.95
N HIS A 4 -21.87 7.58 -12.11
CA HIS A 4 -22.97 6.67 -12.34
C HIS A 4 -22.56 5.23 -12.00
N ILE A 5 -23.52 4.40 -11.55
CA ILE A 5 -23.29 2.99 -11.19
C ILE A 5 -22.53 2.21 -12.28
N LEU A 6 -22.68 2.59 -13.55
CA LEU A 6 -21.95 2.01 -14.67
C LEU A 6 -20.42 2.25 -14.60
N GLY A 7 -19.97 3.35 -14.00
CA GLY A 7 -18.54 3.60 -13.74
C GLY A 7 -17.97 2.60 -12.75
N TRP A 8 -18.68 2.35 -11.65
CA TRP A 8 -18.31 1.35 -10.65
C TRP A 8 -18.31 -0.07 -11.23
N ILE A 9 -19.33 -0.42 -12.03
CA ILE A 9 -19.40 -1.72 -12.72
C ILE A 9 -18.23 -1.86 -13.70
N GLY A 10 -17.91 -0.81 -14.46
CA GLY A 10 -16.79 -0.79 -15.38
C GLY A 10 -15.44 -0.99 -14.68
N LEU A 11 -15.21 -0.26 -13.56
CA LEU A 11 -14.02 -0.42 -12.74
C LEU A 11 -13.90 -1.83 -12.15
N ALA A 12 -15.01 -2.35 -11.59
CA ALA A 12 -15.04 -3.71 -11.06
C ALA A 12 -14.75 -4.75 -12.15
N ALA A 13 -15.30 -4.59 -13.36
CA ALA A 13 -15.03 -5.47 -14.50
C ALA A 13 -13.55 -5.44 -14.92
N ILE A 14 -12.93 -4.26 -14.95
CA ILE A 14 -11.49 -4.11 -15.24
C ILE A 14 -10.67 -4.85 -14.15
N ILE A 15 -10.92 -4.57 -12.88
CA ILE A 15 -10.20 -5.20 -11.76
C ILE A 15 -10.34 -6.71 -11.79
N LEU A 16 -11.56 -7.22 -11.96
CA LEU A 16 -11.81 -8.68 -12.05
C LEU A 16 -11.11 -9.31 -13.26
N THR A 17 -11.11 -8.63 -14.41
CA THR A 17 -10.40 -9.09 -15.60
C THR A 17 -8.89 -9.19 -15.33
N LEU A 18 -8.30 -8.20 -14.68
CA LEU A 18 -6.88 -8.21 -14.34
C LEU A 18 -6.54 -9.32 -13.34
N ILE A 19 -7.39 -9.55 -12.33
CA ILE A 19 -7.24 -10.67 -11.40
C ILE A 19 -7.32 -12.02 -12.12
N VAL A 20 -8.27 -12.17 -13.05
CA VAL A 20 -8.40 -13.40 -13.86
C VAL A 20 -7.17 -13.62 -14.74
N ILE A 21 -6.66 -12.58 -15.38
CA ILE A 21 -5.41 -12.64 -16.16
C ILE A 21 -4.24 -13.09 -15.26
N ASP A 22 -4.16 -12.56 -14.06
CA ASP A 22 -3.13 -12.94 -13.08
C ASP A 22 -3.26 -14.40 -12.63
N ILE A 23 -4.49 -14.87 -12.37
CA ILE A 23 -4.74 -16.27 -12.00
C ILE A 23 -4.35 -17.22 -13.14
N VAL A 24 -4.83 -16.93 -14.34
CA VAL A 24 -4.62 -17.82 -15.50
C VAL A 24 -3.17 -17.79 -15.98
N GLY A 25 -2.55 -16.61 -15.99
CA GLY A 25 -1.20 -16.43 -16.53
C GLY A 25 -0.07 -16.84 -15.58
N HIS A 26 -0.26 -16.70 -14.27
CA HIS A 26 0.85 -16.82 -13.34
C HIS A 26 0.62 -17.79 -12.16
N VAL A 27 -0.64 -17.93 -11.71
CA VAL A 27 -0.94 -18.73 -10.52
C VAL A 27 -1.26 -20.17 -10.87
N ARG A 28 -1.87 -20.40 -12.03
CA ARG A 28 -2.31 -21.73 -12.46
C ARG A 28 -1.16 -22.74 -12.62
N ILE A 29 0.03 -22.25 -12.98
CA ILE A 29 1.27 -23.07 -13.07
C ILE A 29 2.28 -22.41 -12.14
N PRO A 30 2.44 -22.92 -10.89
CA PRO A 30 3.36 -22.34 -9.92
C PRO A 30 4.80 -22.37 -10.46
N HIS A 31 5.40 -21.20 -10.65
CA HIS A 31 6.77 -21.02 -11.07
C HIS A 31 7.39 -19.79 -10.38
N GLU A 32 8.69 -19.73 -10.34
CA GLU A 32 9.42 -18.54 -9.89
C GLU A 32 9.51 -17.55 -11.06
N PRO A 33 8.96 -16.30 -10.92
CA PRO A 33 9.03 -15.32 -11.99
C PRO A 33 10.46 -14.91 -12.28
N THR A 34 10.79 -14.78 -13.54
CA THR A 34 12.07 -14.19 -13.95
C THR A 34 12.04 -12.66 -13.77
N MET A 35 13.22 -12.05 -13.55
CA MET A 35 13.33 -10.57 -13.44
C MET A 35 12.77 -9.85 -14.69
N LYS A 36 12.90 -10.43 -15.89
CA LYS A 36 12.33 -9.87 -17.12
C LYS A 36 10.80 -9.93 -17.11
N GLU A 37 10.24 -11.03 -16.68
CA GLU A 37 8.80 -11.22 -16.55
C GLU A 37 8.21 -10.23 -15.55
N ALA A 38 8.79 -10.13 -14.35
CA ALA A 38 8.38 -9.19 -13.33
C ALA A 38 8.48 -7.74 -13.83
N ALA A 39 9.54 -7.36 -14.55
CA ALA A 39 9.70 -6.03 -15.13
C ALA A 39 8.65 -5.72 -16.20
N VAL A 40 8.43 -6.62 -17.14
CA VAL A 40 7.44 -6.43 -18.22
C VAL A 40 6.04 -6.26 -17.67
N TRP A 41 5.64 -7.11 -16.72
CA TRP A 41 4.33 -7.00 -16.09
C TRP A 41 4.19 -5.75 -15.21
N SER A 42 5.26 -5.34 -14.49
CA SER A 42 5.25 -4.09 -13.73
C SER A 42 5.01 -2.89 -14.65
N VAL A 43 5.71 -2.83 -15.79
CA VAL A 43 5.49 -1.76 -16.79
C VAL A 43 4.08 -1.83 -17.37
N ALA A 44 3.56 -3.04 -17.63
CA ALA A 44 2.19 -3.22 -18.12
C ALA A 44 1.15 -2.70 -17.12
N TYR A 45 1.26 -3.03 -15.83
CA TYR A 45 0.36 -2.53 -14.77
C TYR A 45 0.44 -1.00 -14.61
N ILE A 46 1.65 -0.43 -14.65
CA ILE A 46 1.82 1.03 -14.65
C ILE A 46 1.16 1.65 -15.88
N GLY A 47 1.37 1.07 -17.05
CA GLY A 47 0.73 1.52 -18.30
C GLY A 47 -0.79 1.48 -18.24
N MET A 48 -1.37 0.43 -17.66
CA MET A 48 -2.82 0.32 -17.45
C MET A 48 -3.34 1.37 -16.46
N ALA A 49 -2.62 1.63 -15.37
CA ALA A 49 -2.98 2.69 -14.44
C ALA A 49 -2.95 4.08 -15.10
N LEU A 50 -1.93 4.36 -15.91
CA LEU A 50 -1.84 5.62 -16.67
C LEU A 50 -2.93 5.72 -17.74
N ALA A 51 -3.26 4.63 -18.42
CA ALA A 51 -4.36 4.57 -19.39
C ALA A 51 -5.71 4.84 -18.72
N PHE A 52 -5.94 4.30 -17.52
CA PHE A 52 -7.12 4.62 -16.72
C PHE A 52 -7.15 6.10 -16.33
N GLY A 53 -6.02 6.69 -15.94
CA GLY A 53 -5.88 8.14 -15.73
C GLY A 53 -6.26 8.95 -16.97
N GLY A 54 -5.90 8.45 -18.17
CA GLY A 54 -6.34 9.01 -19.44
C GLY A 54 -7.87 8.93 -19.63
N ILE A 55 -8.49 7.81 -19.27
CA ILE A 55 -9.95 7.67 -19.30
C ILE A 55 -10.60 8.68 -18.34
N VAL A 56 -10.08 8.82 -17.12
CA VAL A 56 -10.56 9.82 -16.15
C VAL A 56 -10.48 11.23 -16.72
N TRP A 57 -9.38 11.56 -17.40
CA TRP A 57 -9.21 12.86 -18.07
C TRP A 57 -10.31 13.12 -19.12
N PHE A 58 -10.53 12.14 -19.99
CA PHE A 58 -11.53 12.30 -21.07
C PHE A 58 -12.96 12.37 -20.55
N VAL A 59 -13.28 11.63 -19.47
CA VAL A 59 -14.66 11.51 -18.98
C VAL A 59 -15.01 12.63 -17.98
N TRP A 60 -14.08 12.97 -17.06
CA TRP A 60 -14.35 13.91 -15.96
C TRP A 60 -13.46 15.16 -15.97
N GLY A 61 -12.43 15.19 -16.83
CA GLY A 61 -11.56 16.35 -17.00
C GLY A 61 -10.22 16.24 -16.27
N GLY A 62 -9.33 17.22 -16.57
CA GLY A 62 -7.94 17.19 -16.13
C GLY A 62 -7.74 17.29 -14.60
N GLY A 63 -8.63 17.98 -13.89
CA GLY A 63 -8.56 18.10 -12.43
C GLY A 63 -8.65 16.72 -11.75
N PHE A 64 -9.67 15.95 -12.07
CA PHE A 64 -9.87 14.60 -11.51
C PHE A 64 -8.80 13.61 -11.95
N ALA A 65 -8.25 13.77 -13.15
CA ALA A 65 -7.11 12.97 -13.59
C ALA A 65 -5.85 13.25 -12.76
N GLN A 66 -5.60 14.52 -12.39
CA GLN A 66 -4.50 14.88 -11.49
C GLN A 66 -4.71 14.32 -10.07
N GLU A 67 -5.94 14.38 -9.54
CA GLU A 67 -6.30 13.77 -8.26
C GLU A 67 -6.05 12.26 -8.27
N TYR A 68 -6.54 11.55 -9.30
CA TYR A 68 -6.31 10.12 -9.46
C TYR A 68 -4.81 9.78 -9.54
N LEU A 69 -4.04 10.50 -10.38
CA LEU A 69 -2.61 10.25 -10.54
C LEU A 69 -1.83 10.55 -9.25
N ALA A 70 -2.18 11.63 -8.54
CA ALA A 70 -1.58 11.95 -7.26
C ALA A 70 -1.86 10.84 -6.23
N GLY A 71 -3.11 10.37 -6.14
CA GLY A 71 -3.49 9.23 -5.31
C GLY A 71 -2.75 7.95 -5.68
N TYR A 72 -2.66 7.62 -6.97
CA TYR A 72 -1.96 6.44 -7.47
C TYR A 72 -0.46 6.45 -7.13
N ILE A 73 0.23 7.59 -7.35
CA ILE A 73 1.66 7.73 -7.07
C ILE A 73 1.92 7.67 -5.56
N THR A 74 1.07 8.31 -4.75
CA THR A 74 1.14 8.25 -3.29
C THR A 74 0.97 6.82 -2.78
N GLU A 75 -0.08 6.13 -3.22
CA GLU A 75 -0.31 4.74 -2.83
C GLU A 75 0.82 3.84 -3.28
N LYS A 76 1.36 4.07 -4.50
CA LYS A 76 2.50 3.31 -5.01
C LYS A 76 3.75 3.51 -4.18
N ALA A 77 4.00 4.73 -3.70
CA ALA A 77 5.13 5.04 -2.81
C ALA A 77 4.97 4.36 -1.45
N LEU A 78 3.79 4.45 -0.83
CA LEU A 78 3.50 3.81 0.45
C LEU A 78 3.51 2.27 0.34
N SER A 79 3.10 1.74 -0.81
CA SER A 79 3.08 0.29 -1.06
C SER A 79 4.47 -0.35 -1.12
N ILE A 80 5.55 0.42 -1.30
CA ILE A 80 6.93 -0.12 -1.26
C ILE A 80 7.27 -0.59 0.17
N ASP A 81 6.85 0.16 1.19
CA ASP A 81 7.01 -0.24 2.59
C ASP A 81 6.22 -1.51 2.92
N ASN A 82 4.99 -1.59 2.41
CA ASN A 82 4.16 -2.79 2.56
C ASN A 82 4.84 -4.04 1.98
N LEU A 83 5.58 -3.90 0.87
CA LEU A 83 6.33 -5.00 0.27
C LEU A 83 7.42 -5.53 1.19
N PHE A 84 8.13 -4.65 1.90
CA PHE A 84 9.15 -5.06 2.86
C PHE A 84 8.57 -5.98 3.93
N VAL A 85 7.44 -5.58 4.51
CA VAL A 85 6.73 -6.40 5.50
C VAL A 85 6.27 -7.73 4.91
N PHE A 86 5.83 -7.76 3.64
CA PHE A 86 5.45 -9.00 2.97
C PHE A 86 6.63 -9.93 2.75
N VAL A 87 7.82 -9.40 2.42
CA VAL A 87 9.06 -10.20 2.30
C VAL A 87 9.40 -10.85 3.63
N ILE A 88 9.40 -10.09 4.73
CA ILE A 88 9.65 -10.60 6.07
C ILE A 88 8.64 -11.67 6.46
N MET A 89 7.34 -11.44 6.19
CA MET A 89 6.29 -12.43 6.47
C MET A 89 6.50 -13.72 5.68
N MET A 90 6.75 -13.63 4.37
CA MET A 90 6.99 -14.80 3.52
C MET A 90 8.19 -15.62 4.00
N SER A 91 9.26 -14.93 4.41
CA SER A 91 10.46 -15.54 4.98
C SER A 91 10.17 -16.20 6.32
N SER A 92 9.53 -15.51 7.25
CA SER A 92 9.21 -16.01 8.61
C SER A 92 8.27 -17.22 8.60
N PHE A 93 7.29 -17.23 7.68
CA PHE A 93 6.44 -18.39 7.47
C PHE A 93 7.08 -19.46 6.59
N LYS A 94 8.31 -19.23 6.08
CA LYS A 94 9.06 -20.14 5.21
C LYS A 94 8.26 -20.58 3.97
N VAL A 95 7.53 -19.63 3.36
CA VAL A 95 6.72 -19.90 2.17
C VAL A 95 7.63 -20.24 0.99
N PRO A 96 7.51 -21.44 0.38
CA PRO A 96 8.31 -21.80 -0.77
C PRO A 96 8.14 -20.82 -1.93
N ARG A 97 9.22 -20.37 -2.57
CA ARG A 97 9.22 -19.33 -3.62
C ARG A 97 8.16 -19.56 -4.71
N LYS A 98 7.98 -20.80 -5.13
CA LYS A 98 6.97 -21.18 -6.14
C LYS A 98 5.51 -20.88 -5.74
N TYR A 99 5.21 -20.76 -4.44
CA TYR A 99 3.86 -20.48 -3.93
C TYR A 99 3.68 -19.02 -3.48
N GLN A 100 4.75 -18.22 -3.45
CA GLN A 100 4.68 -16.83 -3.01
C GLN A 100 3.74 -16.00 -3.90
N GLN A 101 3.68 -16.29 -5.21
CA GLN A 101 2.73 -15.64 -6.13
C GLN A 101 1.27 -15.88 -5.73
N GLU A 102 0.93 -17.09 -5.32
CA GLU A 102 -0.43 -17.47 -4.90
C GLU A 102 -0.80 -16.76 -3.59
N VAL A 103 0.12 -16.72 -2.63
CA VAL A 103 -0.07 -16.06 -1.34
C VAL A 103 -0.25 -14.56 -1.51
N LEU A 104 0.60 -13.91 -2.34
CA LEU A 104 0.50 -12.48 -2.65
C LEU A 104 -0.82 -12.15 -3.33
N LEU A 105 -1.22 -12.95 -4.33
CA LEU A 105 -2.48 -12.70 -5.04
C LEU A 105 -3.69 -12.85 -4.10
N ALA A 106 -3.71 -13.89 -3.27
CA ALA A 106 -4.77 -14.07 -2.28
C ALA A 106 -4.80 -12.89 -1.27
N GLY A 107 -3.63 -12.46 -0.80
CA GLY A 107 -3.49 -11.28 0.06
C GLY A 107 -4.01 -10.00 -0.61
N ILE A 108 -3.64 -9.74 -1.86
CA ILE A 108 -4.11 -8.58 -2.63
C ILE A 108 -5.63 -8.60 -2.82
N VAL A 109 -6.23 -9.75 -3.12
CA VAL A 109 -7.70 -9.86 -3.27
C VAL A 109 -8.41 -9.53 -1.94
N ILE A 110 -7.90 -10.05 -0.82
CA ILE A 110 -8.42 -9.72 0.51
C ILE A 110 -8.25 -8.22 0.79
N ALA A 111 -7.06 -7.69 0.53
CA ALA A 111 -6.73 -6.29 0.68
C ALA A 111 -7.69 -5.37 -0.11
N LEU A 112 -7.95 -5.68 -1.39
CA LEU A 112 -8.87 -4.90 -2.24
C LEU A 112 -10.28 -4.85 -1.66
N VAL A 113 -10.81 -5.97 -1.16
CA VAL A 113 -12.15 -6.03 -0.55
C VAL A 113 -12.18 -5.21 0.73
N LEU A 114 -11.19 -5.38 1.61
CA LEU A 114 -11.12 -4.64 2.87
C LEU A 114 -10.94 -3.15 2.63
N ARG A 115 -10.05 -2.75 1.72
CA ARG A 115 -9.84 -1.33 1.36
C ARG A 115 -11.09 -0.70 0.76
N LEU A 116 -11.84 -1.40 -0.09
CA LEU A 116 -13.12 -0.88 -0.57
C LEU A 116 -14.07 -0.56 0.59
N ILE A 117 -14.18 -1.46 1.57
CA ILE A 117 -15.02 -1.25 2.76
C ILE A 117 -14.52 -0.03 3.55
N PHE A 118 -13.21 0.05 3.82
CA PHE A 118 -12.62 1.17 4.56
C PHE A 118 -12.71 2.50 3.83
N ILE A 119 -12.58 2.50 2.49
CA ILE A 119 -12.73 3.71 1.66
C ILE A 119 -14.16 4.21 1.73
N LEU A 120 -15.15 3.33 1.55
CA LEU A 120 -16.57 3.72 1.63
C LEU A 120 -16.97 4.17 3.04
N ALA A 121 -16.47 3.49 4.07
CA ALA A 121 -16.67 3.91 5.46
C ALA A 121 -15.97 5.26 5.75
N GLY A 122 -14.77 5.47 5.25
CA GLY A 122 -14.01 6.71 5.35
C GLY A 122 -14.73 7.87 4.65
N ALA A 123 -15.27 7.64 3.44
CA ALA A 123 -16.08 8.64 2.74
C ALA A 123 -17.28 9.08 3.59
N ALA A 124 -18.07 8.12 4.08
CA ALA A 124 -19.22 8.40 4.92
C ALA A 124 -18.85 9.14 6.22
N LEU A 125 -17.66 8.84 6.77
CA LEU A 125 -17.17 9.51 7.97
C LEU A 125 -16.77 10.96 7.68
N ILE A 126 -16.04 11.19 6.58
CA ILE A 126 -15.58 12.52 6.17
C ILE A 126 -16.75 13.43 5.78
N GLU A 127 -17.77 12.88 5.07
CA GLU A 127 -18.96 13.64 4.69
C GLU A 127 -19.79 14.13 5.89
N ASN A 128 -19.78 13.37 7.00
CA ASN A 128 -20.60 13.68 8.16
C ASN A 128 -19.87 14.40 9.29
N PHE A 129 -18.54 14.33 9.32
CA PHE A 129 -17.72 14.81 10.44
C PHE A 129 -16.45 15.51 9.98
N SER A 130 -16.45 16.82 9.85
CA SER A 130 -15.28 17.63 9.46
C SER A 130 -14.09 17.48 10.43
N TRP A 131 -14.35 17.24 11.74
CA TRP A 131 -13.30 17.04 12.75
C TRP A 131 -12.41 15.81 12.51
N VAL A 132 -12.85 14.87 11.68
CA VAL A 132 -12.10 13.65 11.34
C VAL A 132 -10.77 13.98 10.64
N PHE A 133 -10.72 15.07 9.89
CA PHE A 133 -9.48 15.51 9.26
C PHE A 133 -8.39 15.91 10.26
N TYR A 134 -8.75 16.45 11.44
CA TYR A 134 -7.79 16.68 12.53
C TYR A 134 -7.21 15.37 13.06
N PHE A 135 -8.08 14.38 13.26
CA PHE A 135 -7.65 13.06 13.71
C PHE A 135 -6.71 12.39 12.70
N PHE A 136 -7.09 12.36 11.43
CA PHE A 136 -6.28 11.78 10.37
C PHE A 136 -4.96 12.53 10.17
N GLY A 137 -5.00 13.86 10.19
CA GLY A 137 -3.78 14.67 10.09
C GLY A 137 -2.82 14.41 11.24
N ALA A 138 -3.31 14.40 12.48
CA ALA A 138 -2.50 14.09 13.66
C ALA A 138 -1.93 12.66 13.62
N TRP A 139 -2.74 11.69 13.20
CA TRP A 139 -2.32 10.31 13.02
C TRP A 139 -1.18 10.20 12.01
N LEU A 140 -1.32 10.81 10.81
CA LEU A 140 -0.27 10.79 9.79
C LEU A 140 1.01 11.51 10.23
N LEU A 141 0.92 12.61 10.99
CA LEU A 141 2.08 13.27 11.57
C LEU A 141 2.78 12.37 12.59
N TRP A 142 2.02 11.64 13.40
CA TRP A 142 2.55 10.65 14.33
C TRP A 142 3.26 9.50 13.61
N THR A 143 2.63 8.95 12.57
CA THR A 143 3.23 7.89 11.73
C THR A 143 4.49 8.39 11.02
N ALA A 144 4.48 9.62 10.49
CA ALA A 144 5.66 10.25 9.90
C ALA A 144 6.82 10.35 10.88
N PHE A 145 6.54 10.74 12.13
CA PHE A 145 7.55 10.80 13.19
C PHE A 145 8.09 9.41 13.55
N SER A 146 7.22 8.39 13.66
CA SER A 146 7.61 7.00 13.89
C SER A 146 8.53 6.49 12.79
N GLN A 147 8.14 6.68 11.52
CA GLN A 147 8.94 6.29 10.36
C GLN A 147 10.31 6.97 10.34
N ALA A 148 10.38 8.26 10.67
CA ALA A 148 11.66 8.97 10.76
C ALA A 148 12.57 8.39 11.85
N ARG A 149 12.00 7.93 12.97
CA ARG A 149 12.77 7.30 14.07
C ARG A 149 13.26 5.90 13.70
N GLU A 150 12.45 5.12 13.04
CA GLU A 150 12.81 3.78 12.56
C GLU A 150 14.00 3.85 11.58
N GLY A 151 14.03 4.86 10.71
CA GLY A 151 15.15 5.08 9.80
C GLY A 151 16.48 5.47 10.49
N VAL A 152 16.47 5.86 11.79
CA VAL A 152 17.67 6.18 12.56
C VAL A 152 18.23 4.95 13.30
N GLN A 153 17.38 3.96 13.59
CA GLN A 153 17.82 2.73 14.24
C GLN A 153 18.50 1.84 13.20
N GLU A 154 19.78 1.50 13.45
CA GLU A 154 20.42 0.41 12.71
C GLU A 154 19.59 -0.86 12.96
N PRO A 155 19.33 -1.67 11.93
CA PRO A 155 18.64 -2.93 12.12
C PRO A 155 19.49 -3.79 13.08
N ASP A 156 19.02 -3.99 14.31
CA ASP A 156 19.54 -5.06 15.12
C ASP A 156 19.20 -6.37 14.44
N ASP A 157 20.19 -7.24 14.22
CA ASP A 157 20.05 -8.55 13.53
C ASP A 157 18.93 -9.43 14.13
N ASP A 158 18.45 -9.10 15.33
CA ASP A 158 17.37 -9.79 16.04
C ASP A 158 15.95 -9.26 15.73
N ASP A 159 15.79 -8.08 15.07
CA ASP A 159 14.49 -7.43 14.85
C ASP A 159 13.81 -7.81 13.52
N GLU A 160 14.49 -8.55 12.62
CA GLU A 160 13.91 -8.98 11.32
C GLU A 160 12.90 -10.14 11.45
N GLU A 161 12.65 -10.67 12.65
CA GLU A 161 11.69 -11.75 12.83
C GLU A 161 10.25 -11.20 12.96
N TYR A 162 9.40 -11.53 11.98
CA TYR A 162 7.99 -11.16 12.02
C TYR A 162 7.33 -11.68 13.31
N ARG A 163 6.81 -10.77 14.12
CA ARG A 163 6.01 -11.11 15.30
C ARG A 163 4.52 -11.15 14.93
N PRO A 164 3.90 -12.35 14.91
CA PRO A 164 2.50 -12.49 14.52
C PRO A 164 1.59 -11.59 15.35
N SER A 165 0.67 -10.87 14.68
CA SER A 165 -0.35 -10.06 15.35
C SER A 165 -1.21 -10.90 16.30
N GLY A 166 -1.88 -10.26 17.25
CA GLY A 166 -2.77 -10.95 18.20
C GLY A 166 -3.86 -11.77 17.49
N PHE A 167 -4.36 -11.29 16.36
CA PHE A 167 -5.34 -11.98 15.54
C PHE A 167 -4.78 -13.25 14.89
N VAL A 168 -3.58 -13.18 14.30
CA VAL A 168 -2.89 -14.34 13.71
C VAL A 168 -2.60 -15.40 14.78
N LYS A 169 -2.15 -14.98 15.98
CA LYS A 169 -1.95 -15.89 17.12
C LYS A 169 -3.25 -16.56 17.58
N LEU A 170 -4.35 -15.81 17.59
CA LEU A 170 -5.67 -16.34 17.94
C LEU A 170 -6.13 -17.41 16.94
N VAL A 171 -5.99 -17.13 15.63
CA VAL A 171 -6.35 -18.08 14.56
C VAL A 171 -5.52 -19.35 14.69
N ALA A 172 -4.21 -19.24 14.86
CA ALA A 172 -3.29 -20.38 15.03
C ALA A 172 -3.61 -21.21 16.29
N ARG A 173 -4.19 -20.59 17.32
CA ARG A 173 -4.58 -21.27 18.56
C ARG A 173 -5.91 -21.99 18.48
N VAL A 174 -6.86 -21.45 17.71
CA VAL A 174 -8.25 -21.94 17.65
C VAL A 174 -8.43 -22.99 16.55
N ILE A 175 -7.75 -22.83 15.41
CA ILE A 175 -7.92 -23.71 14.25
C ILE A 175 -6.74 -24.69 14.19
N PRO A 176 -7.01 -26.01 14.08
CA PRO A 176 -5.96 -27.01 13.96
C PRO A 176 -5.15 -26.78 12.68
N MET A 177 -3.82 -26.81 12.80
CA MET A 177 -2.88 -26.52 11.73
C MET A 177 -2.09 -27.78 11.36
N THR A 178 -1.70 -27.91 10.08
CA THR A 178 -0.77 -28.93 9.63
C THR A 178 0.66 -28.61 10.04
N ASP A 179 1.50 -29.64 10.28
CA ASP A 179 2.92 -29.48 10.68
C ASP A 179 3.79 -28.88 9.57
N GLY A 180 3.25 -28.74 8.34
CA GLY A 180 3.99 -28.20 7.22
C GLY A 180 3.10 -27.89 6.02
N PHE A 181 3.74 -27.45 4.92
CA PHE A 181 3.06 -27.16 3.67
C PHE A 181 2.55 -28.45 3.01
N VAL A 182 1.30 -28.43 2.57
CA VAL A 182 0.68 -29.54 1.83
C VAL A 182 0.47 -29.10 0.38
N GLY A 183 1.58 -29.08 -0.40
CA GLY A 183 1.55 -28.46 -1.73
C GLY A 183 1.14 -26.98 -1.65
N GLY A 184 0.43 -26.47 -2.65
CA GLY A 184 -0.16 -25.11 -2.64
C GLY A 184 -1.53 -25.02 -1.95
N LYS A 185 -1.90 -25.99 -1.11
CA LYS A 185 -3.22 -25.99 -0.47
C LYS A 185 -3.24 -25.10 0.76
N VAL A 186 -4.22 -24.23 0.84
CA VAL A 186 -4.50 -23.37 2.03
C VAL A 186 -5.26 -24.13 3.11
N ILE A 187 -6.08 -25.13 2.72
CA ILE A 187 -6.86 -25.99 3.61
C ILE A 187 -6.58 -27.45 3.26
N HIS A 188 -6.31 -28.25 4.28
CA HIS A 188 -6.09 -29.69 4.14
C HIS A 188 -7.09 -30.48 4.99
N ARG A 189 -7.68 -31.52 4.40
CA ARG A 189 -8.52 -32.47 5.12
C ARG A 189 -7.74 -33.75 5.36
N HIS A 190 -7.54 -34.09 6.63
CA HIS A 190 -6.90 -35.34 7.05
C HIS A 190 -7.74 -36.02 8.11
N ALA A 191 -8.02 -37.32 7.94
CA ALA A 191 -8.82 -38.14 8.88
C ALA A 191 -10.17 -37.50 9.29
N GLY A 192 -10.87 -36.84 8.35
CA GLY A 192 -12.18 -36.20 8.62
C GLY A 192 -12.09 -34.84 9.32
N ARG A 193 -10.88 -34.34 9.67
CA ARG A 193 -10.67 -33.02 10.25
C ARG A 193 -10.18 -32.04 9.21
N THR A 194 -10.77 -30.84 9.23
CA THR A 194 -10.30 -29.71 8.40
C THR A 194 -9.21 -28.96 9.17
N MET A 195 -8.04 -28.81 8.55
CA MET A 195 -6.86 -28.13 9.11
C MET A 195 -6.44 -27.03 8.17
N ILE A 196 -5.95 -25.91 8.70
CA ILE A 196 -5.31 -24.86 7.92
C ILE A 196 -3.82 -25.19 7.74
N THR A 197 -3.24 -24.73 6.64
CA THR A 197 -1.80 -24.85 6.39
C THR A 197 -1.06 -23.56 6.80
N PRO A 198 0.27 -23.59 6.97
CA PRO A 198 1.06 -22.37 7.16
C PRO A 198 0.85 -21.33 6.05
N MET A 199 0.49 -21.76 4.84
CA MET A 199 0.15 -20.89 3.72
C MET A 199 -1.09 -20.03 4.01
N MET A 200 -2.15 -20.63 4.57
CA MET A 200 -3.36 -19.90 4.99
C MET A 200 -3.03 -18.88 6.08
N LEU A 201 -2.20 -19.27 7.04
CA LEU A 201 -1.81 -18.37 8.13
C LEU A 201 -1.01 -17.18 7.61
N CYS A 202 -0.12 -17.39 6.63
CA CYS A 202 0.61 -16.32 5.97
C CYS A 202 -0.34 -15.38 5.19
N ILE A 203 -1.33 -15.91 4.47
CA ILE A 203 -2.36 -15.09 3.78
C ILE A 203 -3.13 -14.22 4.77
N ILE A 204 -3.54 -14.80 5.91
CA ILE A 204 -4.23 -14.06 6.98
C ILE A 204 -3.33 -12.98 7.57
N ALA A 205 -2.04 -13.28 7.76
CA ALA A 205 -1.07 -12.33 8.27
C ALA A 205 -0.91 -11.14 7.32
N ILE A 206 -0.75 -11.40 6.01
CA ILE A 206 -0.67 -10.36 4.96
C ILE A 206 -1.95 -9.52 4.93
N GLY A 207 -3.13 -10.15 4.93
CA GLY A 207 -4.40 -9.43 4.95
C GLY A 207 -4.56 -8.56 6.20
N THR A 208 -4.13 -9.04 7.37
CA THR A 208 -4.15 -8.26 8.62
C THR A 208 -3.19 -7.08 8.58
N ALA A 209 -1.98 -7.28 8.04
CA ALA A 209 -1.02 -6.20 7.88
C ALA A 209 -1.53 -5.12 6.91
N ASP A 210 -2.16 -5.52 5.79
CA ASP A 210 -2.70 -4.57 4.83
C ASP A 210 -3.81 -3.69 5.43
N VAL A 211 -4.60 -4.20 6.38
CA VAL A 211 -5.55 -3.37 7.14
C VAL A 211 -4.83 -2.27 7.91
N MET A 212 -3.70 -2.58 8.54
CA MET A 212 -2.91 -1.56 9.25
C MET A 212 -2.35 -0.50 8.29
N PHE A 213 -1.85 -0.92 7.13
CA PHE A 213 -1.38 0.02 6.10
C PHE A 213 -2.51 0.85 5.50
N ALA A 214 -3.73 0.31 5.40
CA ALA A 214 -4.90 1.05 4.94
C ALA A 214 -5.25 2.23 5.86
N VAL A 215 -4.98 2.12 7.18
CA VAL A 215 -5.22 3.21 8.15
C VAL A 215 -4.36 4.45 7.84
N ASP A 216 -3.16 4.27 7.28
CA ASP A 216 -2.29 5.37 6.88
C ASP A 216 -2.57 5.83 5.44
N SER A 217 -2.74 4.89 4.50
CA SER A 217 -2.84 5.21 3.07
C SER A 217 -4.20 5.80 2.69
N ILE A 218 -5.31 5.36 3.29
CA ILE A 218 -6.64 5.87 2.95
C ILE A 218 -6.79 7.36 3.30
N PRO A 219 -6.47 7.84 4.53
CA PRO A 219 -6.46 9.27 4.81
C PRO A 219 -5.51 10.05 3.92
N ALA A 220 -4.34 9.46 3.59
CA ALA A 220 -3.38 10.09 2.70
C ALA A 220 -3.98 10.38 1.32
N ILE A 221 -4.72 9.43 0.72
CA ILE A 221 -5.35 9.64 -0.57
C ILE A 221 -6.55 10.59 -0.45
N TYR A 222 -7.34 10.51 0.64
CA TYR A 222 -8.43 11.45 0.88
C TYR A 222 -7.97 12.91 1.06
N SER A 223 -6.70 13.14 1.40
CA SER A 223 -6.12 14.49 1.36
C SER A 223 -5.97 15.06 -0.06
N LEU A 224 -5.97 14.19 -1.07
CA LEU A 224 -5.73 14.54 -2.49
C LEU A 224 -7.04 14.59 -3.29
N THR A 225 -8.03 13.79 -2.93
CA THR A 225 -9.35 13.76 -3.57
C THR A 225 -10.39 13.28 -2.57
N SER A 226 -11.56 13.92 -2.56
CA SER A 226 -12.71 13.48 -1.76
C SER A 226 -13.60 12.45 -2.46
N GLU A 227 -13.24 12.05 -3.70
CA GLU A 227 -14.05 11.17 -4.53
C GLU A 227 -13.75 9.68 -4.26
N PRO A 228 -14.64 8.91 -3.61
CA PRO A 228 -14.36 7.50 -3.26
C PRO A 228 -14.01 6.62 -4.46
N PHE A 229 -14.56 6.94 -5.63
CA PHE A 229 -14.26 6.23 -6.87
C PHE A 229 -12.79 6.39 -7.27
N LEU A 230 -12.26 7.61 -7.21
CA LEU A 230 -10.86 7.90 -7.53
C LEU A 230 -9.94 7.31 -6.48
N VAL A 231 -10.30 7.42 -5.19
CA VAL A 231 -9.55 6.80 -4.08
C VAL A 231 -9.43 5.29 -4.29
N PHE A 232 -10.56 4.61 -4.56
CA PHE A 232 -10.56 3.17 -4.75
C PHE A 232 -9.83 2.74 -6.04
N SER A 233 -10.03 3.45 -7.14
CA SER A 233 -9.34 3.13 -8.40
C SER A 233 -7.82 3.30 -8.30
N ALA A 234 -7.34 4.41 -7.72
CA ALA A 234 -5.91 4.64 -7.48
C ALA A 234 -5.29 3.52 -6.63
N ASN A 235 -5.98 3.14 -5.56
CA ASN A 235 -5.60 2.08 -4.65
C ASN A 235 -5.57 0.71 -5.35
N ALA A 236 -6.62 0.36 -6.08
CA ALA A 236 -6.74 -0.91 -6.78
C ALA A 236 -5.65 -1.11 -7.84
N PHE A 237 -5.41 -0.11 -8.68
CA PHE A 237 -4.34 -0.18 -9.69
C PHE A 237 -2.94 -0.24 -9.06
N SER A 238 -2.73 0.41 -7.91
CA SER A 238 -1.46 0.31 -7.18
C SER A 238 -1.22 -1.09 -6.63
N LEU A 239 -2.24 -1.69 -5.99
CA LEU A 239 -2.15 -3.02 -5.40
C LEU A 239 -2.00 -4.13 -6.44
N LEU A 240 -2.73 -4.07 -7.56
CA LEU A 240 -2.64 -5.09 -8.63
C LEU A 240 -1.21 -5.21 -9.17
N GLY A 241 -0.47 -4.10 -9.26
CA GLY A 241 0.93 -4.12 -9.68
C GLY A 241 1.93 -4.49 -8.56
N LEU A 242 1.47 -4.66 -7.31
CA LEU A 242 2.34 -4.88 -6.17
C LEU A 242 3.04 -6.24 -6.22
N ARG A 243 2.33 -7.28 -6.67
CA ARG A 243 2.88 -8.64 -6.79
C ARG A 243 4.10 -8.70 -7.70
N GLN A 244 4.06 -8.03 -8.84
CA GLN A 244 5.18 -8.00 -9.78
C GLN A 244 6.36 -7.20 -9.20
N LEU A 245 6.03 -6.12 -8.49
CA LEU A 245 7.02 -5.30 -7.83
C LEU A 245 7.73 -6.08 -6.70
N TYR A 246 7.04 -6.98 -6.00
CA TYR A 246 7.63 -7.87 -4.99
C TYR A 246 8.83 -8.64 -5.53
N PHE A 247 8.69 -9.30 -6.70
CA PHE A 247 9.77 -10.08 -7.30
C PHE A 247 10.87 -9.22 -7.92
N LEU A 248 10.58 -7.98 -8.29
CA LEU A 248 11.60 -7.02 -8.73
C LEU A 248 12.43 -6.50 -7.57
N ILE A 249 11.82 -6.33 -6.42
CA ILE A 249 12.40 -5.68 -5.25
C ILE A 249 13.05 -6.70 -4.31
N ASP A 250 12.68 -8.00 -4.40
CA ASP A 250 13.32 -9.08 -3.64
C ASP A 250 14.82 -9.14 -3.98
N GLY A 251 15.64 -8.42 -3.25
CA GLY A 251 17.07 -8.16 -3.50
C GLY A 251 17.45 -6.70 -3.84
N LEU A 252 16.47 -5.81 -4.03
CA LEU A 252 16.68 -4.35 -4.16
C LEU A 252 16.28 -3.60 -2.88
N LEU A 253 15.47 -4.22 -2.01
CA LEU A 253 14.99 -3.60 -0.76
C LEU A 253 16.17 -3.20 0.14
N ASP A 254 17.19 -4.07 0.26
CA ASP A 254 18.43 -3.79 0.99
C ASP A 254 19.19 -2.57 0.45
N ARG A 255 18.85 -2.10 -0.76
CA ARG A 255 19.46 -0.91 -1.39
C ARG A 255 18.66 0.37 -1.17
N LEU A 256 17.43 0.30 -0.64
CA LEU A 256 16.58 1.45 -0.40
C LEU A 256 16.77 2.02 1.02
N VAL A 257 18.01 2.29 1.39
CA VAL A 257 18.45 2.72 2.75
C VAL A 257 17.66 3.92 3.29
N TYR A 258 17.20 4.83 2.43
CA TYR A 258 16.50 6.05 2.84
C TYR A 258 14.97 5.98 2.68
N LEU A 259 14.39 4.78 2.49
CA LEU A 259 12.96 4.61 2.26
C LEU A 259 12.12 5.21 3.40
N HIS A 260 12.44 4.88 4.66
CA HIS A 260 11.73 5.37 5.85
C HIS A 260 11.70 6.90 5.93
N TYR A 261 12.81 7.58 5.56
CA TYR A 261 12.84 9.04 5.53
C TYR A 261 11.98 9.62 4.41
N GLY A 262 11.99 9.01 3.22
CA GLY A 262 11.13 9.42 2.12
C GLY A 262 9.65 9.31 2.48
N LEU A 263 9.24 8.19 3.10
CA LEU A 263 7.88 7.98 3.58
C LEU A 263 7.51 8.95 4.69
N ALA A 264 8.42 9.20 5.64
CA ALA A 264 8.20 10.19 6.70
C ALA A 264 7.93 11.59 6.14
N VAL A 265 8.68 12.02 5.11
CA VAL A 265 8.45 13.32 4.43
C VAL A 265 7.09 13.36 3.75
N ILE A 266 6.71 12.32 3.02
CA ILE A 266 5.40 12.25 2.32
C ILE A 266 4.26 12.28 3.34
N LEU A 267 4.29 11.40 4.36
CA LEU A 267 3.25 11.34 5.39
C LEU A 267 3.17 12.63 6.22
N GLY A 268 4.32 13.22 6.54
CA GLY A 268 4.39 14.49 7.25
C GLY A 268 3.76 15.64 6.45
N PHE A 269 4.08 15.74 5.15
CA PHE A 269 3.48 16.72 4.26
C PHE A 269 1.95 16.54 4.14
N ILE A 270 1.51 15.29 3.94
CA ILE A 270 0.08 14.97 3.81
C ILE A 270 -0.65 15.22 5.14
N GLY A 271 -0.08 14.81 6.28
CA GLY A 271 -0.66 15.06 7.59
C GLY A 271 -0.80 16.54 7.88
N PHE A 272 0.23 17.36 7.54
CA PHE A 272 0.15 18.81 7.63
C PHE A 272 -0.96 19.38 6.73
N LYS A 273 -1.07 18.92 5.47
CA LYS A 273 -2.13 19.35 4.55
C LYS A 273 -3.52 19.04 5.11
N LEU A 274 -3.74 17.86 5.71
CA LEU A 274 -5.02 17.50 6.33
C LEU A 274 -5.37 18.40 7.53
N ILE A 275 -4.39 18.78 8.35
CA ILE A 275 -4.61 19.72 9.45
C ILE A 275 -5.01 21.11 8.90
N VAL A 276 -4.34 21.59 7.84
CA VAL A 276 -4.69 22.86 7.19
C VAL A 276 -6.11 22.79 6.63
N HIS A 277 -6.47 21.70 5.94
CA HIS A 277 -7.82 21.48 5.43
C HIS A 277 -8.86 21.47 6.56
N ALA A 278 -8.57 20.77 7.67
CA ALA A 278 -9.43 20.75 8.84
C ALA A 278 -9.64 22.15 9.47
N LEU A 279 -8.63 23.03 9.40
CA LEU A 279 -8.74 24.42 9.86
C LEU A 279 -9.62 25.26 8.92
N HIS A 280 -9.56 25.01 7.61
CA HIS A 280 -10.39 25.70 6.63
C HIS A 280 -11.88 25.29 6.68
N THR A 281 -12.15 24.08 7.16
CA THR A 281 -13.53 23.53 7.31
C THR A 281 -13.92 23.39 8.79
N ASN A 282 -13.33 24.23 9.67
CA ASN A 282 -13.45 24.05 11.11
C ASN A 282 -14.85 24.32 11.63
N GLU A 283 -15.42 23.33 12.33
CA GLU A 283 -16.67 23.42 13.07
C GLU A 283 -16.48 23.13 14.57
N VAL A 284 -15.22 22.85 14.98
CA VAL A 284 -14.91 22.41 16.35
C VAL A 284 -14.86 23.59 17.29
N PRO A 285 -15.76 23.69 18.29
CA PRO A 285 -15.93 24.91 19.10
C PRO A 285 -14.69 25.32 19.90
N PHE A 286 -13.84 24.38 20.31
CA PHE A 286 -12.63 24.65 21.10
C PHE A 286 -11.40 24.95 20.22
N ILE A 287 -11.52 24.86 18.89
CA ILE A 287 -10.51 25.29 17.94
C ILE A 287 -11.02 26.56 17.26
N ASN A 288 -10.36 27.68 17.43
CA ASN A 288 -10.71 28.98 16.86
C ASN A 288 -12.21 29.37 17.08
N GLY A 289 -12.83 28.89 18.16
CA GLY A 289 -14.25 29.15 18.42
C GLY A 289 -15.24 28.53 17.43
N GLY A 290 -14.83 27.49 16.68
CA GLY A 290 -15.64 26.86 15.62
C GLY A 290 -15.64 27.66 14.32
N GLN A 291 -14.77 28.66 14.17
CA GLN A 291 -14.66 29.45 12.94
C GLN A 291 -13.57 28.94 12.03
N GLU A 292 -13.80 29.02 10.74
CA GLU A 292 -12.81 28.74 9.71
C GLU A 292 -11.55 29.61 9.85
N TRP A 293 -10.40 29.04 9.56
CA TRP A 293 -9.13 29.74 9.64
C TRP A 293 -8.32 29.56 8.36
N HIS A 294 -8.22 30.63 7.56
CA HIS A 294 -7.58 30.62 6.24
C HIS A 294 -6.20 31.30 6.22
N ALA A 295 -5.51 31.45 7.35
CA ALA A 295 -4.20 32.11 7.41
C ALA A 295 -3.12 31.34 6.65
N ILE A 296 -3.24 30.00 6.54
CA ILE A 296 -2.33 29.14 5.80
C ILE A 296 -3.06 28.68 4.53
N PRO A 297 -2.55 28.98 3.31
CA PRO A 297 -3.20 28.53 2.09
C PRO A 297 -3.08 26.99 1.94
N GLU A 298 -4.14 26.36 1.43
CA GLU A 298 -4.09 24.94 1.10
C GLU A 298 -3.14 24.66 -0.05
N ALA A 299 -2.35 23.61 0.10
CA ALA A 299 -1.50 23.12 -0.98
C ALA A 299 -2.35 22.57 -2.13
N SER A 300 -2.19 23.14 -3.32
CA SER A 300 -2.86 22.62 -4.53
C SER A 300 -2.42 21.18 -4.84
N ILE A 301 -3.22 20.47 -5.64
CA ILE A 301 -2.90 19.10 -6.09
C ILE A 301 -1.57 19.08 -6.85
N GLY A 302 -1.28 20.11 -7.65
CA GLY A 302 -0.02 20.21 -8.38
C GLY A 302 1.19 20.34 -7.44
N VAL A 303 1.07 21.12 -6.36
CA VAL A 303 2.11 21.22 -5.31
C VAL A 303 2.26 19.86 -4.62
N SER A 304 1.16 19.23 -4.23
CA SER A 304 1.19 17.91 -3.57
C SER A 304 1.89 16.87 -4.45
N LEU A 305 1.52 16.79 -5.72
CA LEU A 305 2.13 15.88 -6.69
C LEU A 305 3.63 16.15 -6.87
N SER A 306 4.02 17.41 -6.95
CA SER A 306 5.44 17.81 -7.06
C SER A 306 6.26 17.41 -5.84
N VAL A 307 5.72 17.61 -4.63
CA VAL A 307 6.38 17.20 -3.38
C VAL A 307 6.53 15.68 -3.34
N ILE A 308 5.47 14.92 -3.64
CA ILE A 308 5.51 13.45 -3.60
C ILE A 308 6.52 12.91 -4.62
N ILE A 309 6.44 13.35 -5.89
CA ILE A 309 7.35 12.88 -6.94
C ILE A 309 8.81 13.24 -6.60
N SER A 310 9.07 14.48 -6.20
CA SER A 310 10.43 14.91 -5.86
C SER A 310 10.99 14.14 -4.67
N THR A 311 10.18 13.88 -3.64
CA THR A 311 10.59 13.09 -2.48
C THR A 311 10.93 11.66 -2.88
N VAL A 312 10.07 11.00 -3.68
CA VAL A 312 10.35 9.64 -4.18
C VAL A 312 11.63 9.60 -4.99
N LEU A 313 11.81 10.51 -5.94
CA LEU A 313 13.01 10.57 -6.78
C LEU A 313 14.28 10.78 -5.95
N VAL A 314 14.26 11.75 -5.01
CA VAL A 314 15.41 12.03 -4.14
C VAL A 314 15.73 10.81 -3.27
N THR A 315 14.71 10.17 -2.68
CA THR A 315 14.86 8.98 -1.84
C THR A 315 15.50 7.82 -2.61
N VAL A 316 15.02 7.53 -3.81
CA VAL A 316 15.55 6.45 -4.66
C VAL A 316 16.98 6.76 -5.09
N ILE A 317 17.24 7.97 -5.59
CA ILE A 317 18.59 8.37 -6.04
C ILE A 317 19.58 8.33 -4.88
N ALA A 318 19.24 8.92 -3.73
CA ALA A 318 20.09 8.93 -2.54
C ALA A 318 20.38 7.49 -2.05
N SER A 319 19.38 6.63 -2.00
CA SER A 319 19.52 5.23 -1.59
C SER A 319 20.45 4.46 -2.53
N VAL A 320 20.26 4.58 -3.84
CA VAL A 320 21.12 3.90 -4.84
C VAL A 320 22.56 4.40 -4.77
N LEU A 321 22.77 5.71 -4.60
CA LEU A 321 24.11 6.29 -4.48
C LEU A 321 24.82 5.78 -3.21
N LYS A 322 24.10 5.75 -2.08
CA LYS A 322 24.64 5.25 -0.82
C LYS A 322 25.00 3.77 -0.93
N SER A 323 24.10 2.91 -1.39
CA SER A 323 24.33 1.48 -1.58
C SER A 323 25.54 1.19 -2.49
N ARG A 324 25.70 1.96 -3.59
CA ARG A 324 26.88 1.83 -4.46
C ARG A 324 28.17 2.29 -3.78
N ALA A 325 28.13 3.33 -2.96
CA ALA A 325 29.29 3.82 -2.22
C ALA A 325 29.75 2.80 -1.18
N ASP A 326 28.81 2.17 -0.48
CA ASP A 326 29.11 1.16 0.54
C ASP A 326 29.67 -0.12 -0.10
N ALA A 327 29.10 -0.58 -1.22
CA ALA A 327 29.65 -1.71 -1.98
C ALA A 327 31.11 -1.50 -2.41
N ARG A 328 31.44 -0.29 -2.93
CA ARG A 328 32.82 0.05 -3.31
C ARG A 328 33.78 0.10 -2.12
N ARG A 329 33.29 0.52 -0.94
CA ARG A 329 34.11 0.55 0.29
C ARG A 329 34.45 -0.88 0.76
N LEU A 330 33.49 -1.80 0.67
CA LEU A 330 33.71 -3.20 1.01
C LEU A 330 34.69 -3.87 0.04
N GLU A 331 34.57 -3.61 -1.27
CA GLU A 331 35.53 -4.10 -2.27
C GLU A 331 36.95 -3.53 -2.08
N ALA A 332 37.09 -2.29 -1.58
CA ALA A 332 38.41 -1.68 -1.32
C ALA A 332 39.04 -2.13 0.00
N ALA A 333 38.26 -2.75 0.90
CA ALA A 333 38.71 -3.25 2.19
C ALA A 333 39.04 -4.77 2.18
N SER A 334 38.61 -5.49 1.12
CA SER A 334 38.94 -6.90 0.85
C SER A 334 40.21 -7.02 0.00
#